data_b5e5ad9f94cd6a56140f63e0598f9220
#
_entry.id   b5e5ad9f94cd6a56140f63e0598f9220
#
_cell.length_a   1.000
_cell.length_b   1.000
_cell.length_c   1.000
_cell.angle_alpha   90.00
_cell.angle_beta   90.00
_cell.angle_gamma   90.00
#
_symmetry.space_group_name_H-M   'P 1'
#
loop_
_entity.id
_entity.type
_entity.pdbx_description
1 polymer ?
#
loop_
_entity_poly.entity_id
_entity_poly.type
_entity_poly.pdbx_seq_one_letter_code
_entity_poly.pdbx_strand_id
1 'polypeptide(L)'
;MKRILTILIVLALGMVPLTALAGEGPLALPEGANSEANMHNEEGIKHWNQGHYDVALKHFKEASAIDSSLGEVHFNEAISLDKIGKHGMATMHFKAALKRAGGNTKILDSNILHGHIGH
;
A
#
# COMPACT_ATOMS: atom_id res chain seq x y z
N MET A 1 -6.22 -34.47 27.35
CA MET A 1 -7.00 -33.22 27.49
C MET A 1 -6.11 -32.00 27.58
N LYS A 2 -5.11 -32.00 28.40
CA LYS A 2 -4.18 -30.85 28.55
C LYS A 2 -3.32 -30.60 27.31
N ARG A 3 -3.12 -31.61 26.48
CA ARG A 3 -2.30 -31.54 25.28
C ARG A 3 -2.89 -30.67 24.17
N ILE A 4 -4.21 -30.54 24.13
CA ILE A 4 -4.91 -29.77 23.12
C ILE A 4 -4.65 -28.27 23.28
N LEU A 5 -4.58 -27.81 24.54
CA LEU A 5 -4.29 -26.41 24.86
C LEU A 5 -2.88 -25.99 24.41
N THR A 6 -1.92 -26.90 24.55
CA THR A 6 -0.54 -26.64 24.15
C THR A 6 -0.42 -26.44 22.64
N ILE A 7 -1.16 -27.25 21.87
CA ILE A 7 -1.15 -27.16 20.40
C ILE A 7 -1.73 -25.83 19.93
N LEU A 8 -2.82 -25.37 20.56
CA LEU A 8 -3.46 -24.10 20.23
C LEU A 8 -2.53 -22.91 20.48
N ILE A 9 -1.74 -22.95 21.55
CA ILE A 9 -0.78 -21.89 21.87
C ILE A 9 0.33 -21.82 20.80
N VAL A 10 0.82 -22.98 20.36
CA VAL A 10 1.86 -23.04 19.33
C VAL A 10 1.35 -22.48 17.98
N LEU A 11 0.11 -22.80 17.62
CA LEU A 11 -0.50 -22.25 16.42
C LEU A 11 -0.66 -20.73 16.49
N ALA A 12 -1.03 -20.20 17.66
CA ALA A 12 -1.17 -18.76 17.84
C ALA A 12 0.16 -18.04 17.67
N LEU A 13 1.26 -18.63 18.14
CA LEU A 13 2.59 -18.06 18.01
C LEU A 13 3.13 -18.10 16.56
N GLY A 14 2.64 -19.04 15.77
CA GLY A 14 3.03 -19.16 14.35
C GLY A 14 2.35 -18.18 13.41
N MET A 15 1.42 -17.37 13.92
CA MET A 15 0.62 -16.45 13.14
C MET A 15 1.16 -15.02 13.13
N VAL A 16 2.46 -14.82 13.19
CA VAL A 16 3.04 -13.49 13.01
C VAL A 16 2.76 -13.05 11.58
N PRO A 17 2.10 -11.90 11.37
CA PRO A 17 1.77 -11.45 10.01
C PRO A 17 3.05 -11.24 9.21
N LEU A 18 3.13 -11.87 8.06
CA LEU A 18 4.28 -11.72 7.16
C LEU A 18 4.49 -10.25 6.78
N THR A 19 3.40 -9.47 6.78
CA THR A 19 3.43 -8.05 6.48
C THR A 19 4.34 -7.25 7.42
N ALA A 20 4.52 -7.70 8.67
CA ALA A 20 5.40 -7.04 9.62
C ALA A 20 6.87 -7.10 9.20
N LEU A 21 7.25 -8.04 8.32
CA LEU A 21 8.62 -8.26 7.85
C LEU A 21 8.82 -7.81 6.40
N ALA A 22 7.75 -7.43 5.70
CA ALA A 22 7.78 -7.18 4.26
C ALA A 22 8.11 -5.73 3.87
N GLY A 23 8.28 -4.82 4.85
CA GLY A 23 8.55 -3.41 4.59
C GLY A 23 7.26 -2.63 4.25
N GLU A 24 7.43 -1.55 3.50
CA GLU A 24 6.32 -0.65 3.19
C GLU A 24 5.35 -1.27 2.18
N GLY A 25 4.08 -1.03 2.39
CA GLY A 25 3.02 -1.51 1.53
C GLY A 25 1.98 -0.43 1.23
N PRO A 26 0.90 -0.80 0.54
CA PRO A 26 -0.11 0.17 0.16
C PRO A 26 -0.86 0.72 1.37
N LEU A 27 -1.31 1.96 1.22
CA LEU A 27 -1.95 2.74 2.26
C LEU A 27 -3.45 2.76 2.09
N ALA A 28 -4.18 2.68 3.23
CA ALA A 28 -5.61 2.97 3.25
C ALA A 28 -5.84 4.45 2.91
N LEU A 29 -6.99 4.75 2.30
CA LEU A 29 -7.37 6.14 2.07
C LEU A 29 -7.78 6.80 3.38
N PRO A 30 -7.68 8.15 3.46
CA PRO A 30 -8.11 8.88 4.64
C PRO A 30 -9.59 8.65 4.92
N GLU A 31 -9.94 8.76 6.19
CA GLU A 31 -11.34 8.72 6.62
C GLU A 31 -12.14 9.81 5.90
N GLY A 32 -13.33 9.48 5.45
CA GLY A 32 -14.17 10.40 4.69
C GLY A 32 -13.90 10.44 3.18
N ALA A 33 -12.96 9.65 2.70
CA ALA A 33 -12.71 9.54 1.26
C ALA A 33 -13.95 9.01 0.52
N ASN A 34 -14.03 9.32 -0.78
CA ASN A 34 -15.10 8.83 -1.64
C ASN A 34 -15.22 7.30 -1.52
N SER A 35 -16.45 6.80 -1.33
CA SER A 35 -16.69 5.37 -1.08
C SER A 35 -16.28 4.48 -2.25
N GLU A 36 -16.49 4.94 -3.48
CA GLU A 36 -16.09 4.17 -4.67
C GLU A 36 -14.57 4.15 -4.83
N ALA A 37 -13.91 5.28 -4.61
CA ALA A 37 -12.44 5.34 -4.59
C ALA A 37 -11.89 4.40 -3.52
N ASN A 38 -12.49 4.41 -2.34
CA ASN A 38 -12.07 3.54 -1.24
C ASN A 38 -12.25 2.06 -1.60
N MET A 39 -13.36 1.70 -2.26
CA MET A 39 -13.60 0.32 -2.69
C MET A 39 -12.49 -0.15 -3.65
N HIS A 40 -12.14 0.66 -4.65
CA HIS A 40 -11.06 0.32 -5.56
C HIS A 40 -9.71 0.23 -4.85
N ASN A 41 -9.45 1.15 -3.92
CA ASN A 41 -8.22 1.12 -3.15
C ASN A 41 -8.10 -0.17 -2.32
N GLU A 42 -9.17 -0.58 -1.67
CA GLU A 42 -9.20 -1.81 -0.88
C GLU A 42 -8.98 -3.05 -1.75
N GLU A 43 -9.58 -3.09 -2.95
CA GLU A 43 -9.33 -4.16 -3.90
C GLU A 43 -7.88 -4.18 -4.36
N GLY A 44 -7.30 -3.01 -4.58
CA GLY A 44 -5.89 -2.89 -4.91
C GLY A 44 -4.99 -3.44 -3.81
N ILE A 45 -5.27 -3.11 -2.56
CA ILE A 45 -4.54 -3.61 -1.39
C ILE A 45 -4.63 -5.14 -1.32
N LYS A 46 -5.81 -5.68 -1.54
CA LYS A 46 -6.04 -7.13 -1.54
C LYS A 46 -5.15 -7.83 -2.58
N HIS A 47 -5.13 -7.34 -3.81
CA HIS A 47 -4.29 -7.90 -4.86
C HIS A 47 -2.81 -7.71 -4.60
N TRP A 48 -2.41 -6.56 -4.07
CA TRP A 48 -1.04 -6.32 -3.63
C TRP A 48 -0.58 -7.41 -2.66
N ASN A 49 -1.40 -7.68 -1.63
CA ASN A 49 -1.08 -8.66 -0.61
C ASN A 49 -0.98 -10.09 -1.16
N GLN A 50 -1.57 -10.35 -2.31
CA GLN A 50 -1.47 -11.62 -3.03
C GLN A 50 -0.28 -11.66 -4.00
N GLY A 51 0.46 -10.57 -4.12
CA GLY A 51 1.56 -10.46 -5.08
C GLY A 51 1.12 -10.13 -6.51
N HIS A 52 -0.15 -9.82 -6.72
CA HIS A 52 -0.71 -9.44 -8.02
C HIS A 52 -0.56 -7.93 -8.23
N TYR A 53 0.68 -7.48 -8.42
CA TYR A 53 0.99 -6.04 -8.45
C TYR A 53 0.43 -5.32 -9.67
N ASP A 54 0.32 -5.99 -10.80
CA ASP A 54 -0.28 -5.43 -12.02
C ASP A 54 -1.79 -5.20 -11.84
N VAL A 55 -2.49 -6.13 -11.22
CA VAL A 55 -3.91 -5.99 -10.91
C VAL A 55 -4.11 -4.93 -9.84
N ALA A 56 -3.26 -4.92 -8.81
CA ALA A 56 -3.29 -3.90 -7.78
C ALA A 56 -3.16 -2.50 -8.40
N LEU A 57 -2.19 -2.31 -9.30
CA LEU A 57 -1.98 -1.04 -10.01
C LEU A 57 -3.26 -0.59 -10.73
N LYS A 58 -3.93 -1.50 -11.41
CA LYS A 58 -5.17 -1.21 -12.13
C LYS A 58 -6.23 -0.64 -11.19
N HIS A 59 -6.43 -1.26 -10.03
CA HIS A 59 -7.38 -0.78 -9.03
C HIS A 59 -6.96 0.56 -8.43
N PHE A 60 -5.68 0.75 -8.14
CA PHE A 60 -5.19 2.03 -7.62
C PHE A 60 -5.38 3.15 -8.65
N LYS A 61 -5.21 2.88 -9.94
CA LYS A 61 -5.51 3.85 -11.00
C LYS A 61 -6.98 4.20 -11.05
N GLU A 62 -7.87 3.24 -10.84
CA GLU A 62 -9.30 3.50 -10.78
C GLU A 62 -9.64 4.40 -9.59
N ALA A 63 -9.06 4.15 -8.43
CA ALA A 63 -9.23 5.01 -7.26
C ALA A 63 -8.72 6.43 -7.54
N SER A 64 -7.55 6.54 -8.14
CA SER A 64 -6.94 7.82 -8.50
C SER A 64 -7.78 8.59 -9.52
N ALA A 65 -8.43 7.90 -10.46
CA ALA A 65 -9.32 8.53 -11.44
C ALA A 65 -10.55 9.15 -10.77
N ILE A 66 -11.00 8.57 -9.67
CA ILE A 66 -12.14 9.09 -8.90
C ILE A 66 -11.71 10.28 -8.04
N ASP A 67 -10.56 10.18 -7.38
CA ASP A 67 -10.02 11.27 -6.56
C ASP A 67 -8.48 11.29 -6.62
N SER A 68 -7.95 12.14 -7.49
CA SER A 68 -6.51 12.31 -7.68
C SER A 68 -5.87 13.27 -6.67
N SER A 69 -6.66 13.84 -5.76
CA SER A 69 -6.16 14.80 -4.77
C SER A 69 -5.47 14.13 -3.58
N LEU A 70 -5.64 12.82 -3.41
CA LEU A 70 -5.12 12.08 -2.27
C LEU A 70 -3.70 11.57 -2.54
N GLY A 71 -2.77 11.88 -1.64
CA GLY A 71 -1.40 11.37 -1.74
C GLY A 71 -1.33 9.85 -1.67
N GLU A 72 -2.21 9.24 -0.91
CA GLU A 72 -2.27 7.79 -0.72
C GLU A 72 -2.49 7.04 -2.04
N VAL A 73 -3.39 7.53 -2.92
CA VAL A 73 -3.62 6.85 -4.22
C VAL A 73 -2.37 6.90 -5.09
N HIS A 74 -1.66 8.03 -5.11
CA HIS A 74 -0.41 8.16 -5.87
C HIS A 74 0.70 7.30 -5.28
N PHE A 75 0.79 7.23 -3.96
CA PHE A 75 1.74 6.36 -3.29
C PHE A 75 1.50 4.88 -3.66
N ASN A 76 0.25 4.45 -3.64
CA ASN A 76 -0.12 3.08 -3.98
C ASN A 76 0.19 2.75 -5.44
N GLU A 77 -0.07 3.67 -6.36
CA GLU A 77 0.34 3.52 -7.75
C GLU A 77 1.85 3.40 -7.86
N ALA A 78 2.57 4.27 -7.17
CA ALA A 78 4.03 4.31 -7.22
C ALA A 78 4.67 3.00 -6.77
N ILE A 79 4.27 2.46 -5.63
CA ILE A 79 4.85 1.20 -5.15
C ILE A 79 4.49 0.03 -6.05
N SER A 80 3.31 0.04 -6.65
CA SER A 80 2.90 -0.99 -7.61
C SER A 80 3.75 -0.92 -8.88
N LEU A 81 3.96 0.28 -9.40
CA LEU A 81 4.83 0.52 -10.57
C LEU A 81 6.27 0.07 -10.29
N ASP A 82 6.75 0.35 -9.09
CA ASP A 82 8.09 -0.07 -8.66
C ASP A 82 8.23 -1.60 -8.68
N LYS A 83 7.22 -2.29 -8.16
CA LYS A 83 7.20 -3.76 -8.12
C LYS A 83 7.23 -4.40 -9.51
N ILE A 84 6.61 -3.76 -10.50
CA ILE A 84 6.61 -4.28 -11.87
C ILE A 84 7.75 -3.74 -12.73
N GLY A 85 8.69 -3.03 -12.12
CA GLY A 85 9.91 -2.58 -12.78
C GLY A 85 9.82 -1.24 -13.52
N LYS A 86 8.71 -0.52 -13.39
CA LYS A 86 8.51 0.78 -14.03
C LYS A 86 8.95 1.92 -13.11
N HIS A 87 10.24 1.98 -12.83
CA HIS A 87 10.81 2.86 -11.81
C HIS A 87 10.67 4.35 -12.13
N GLY A 88 10.79 4.74 -13.39
CA GLY A 88 10.62 6.13 -13.80
C GLY A 88 9.21 6.64 -13.55
N MET A 89 8.21 5.84 -13.89
CA MET A 89 6.81 6.18 -13.62
C MET A 89 6.52 6.17 -12.11
N ALA A 90 7.12 5.22 -11.38
CA ALA A 90 7.01 5.17 -9.92
C ALA A 90 7.51 6.47 -9.30
N THR A 91 8.66 6.97 -9.75
CA THR A 91 9.23 8.23 -9.25
C THR A 91 8.27 9.40 -9.45
N MET A 92 7.61 9.49 -10.61
CA MET A 92 6.63 10.53 -10.87
C MET A 92 5.46 10.48 -9.88
N HIS A 93 4.95 9.29 -9.60
CA HIS A 93 3.85 9.11 -8.66
C HIS A 93 4.29 9.33 -7.21
N PHE A 94 5.52 8.96 -6.85
CA PHE A 94 6.05 9.30 -5.52
C PHE A 94 6.14 10.81 -5.31
N LYS A 95 6.55 11.56 -6.31
CA LYS A 95 6.56 13.04 -6.24
C LYS A 95 5.14 13.59 -6.06
N ALA A 96 4.18 13.04 -6.78
CA ALA A 96 2.78 13.44 -6.64
C ALA A 96 2.24 13.10 -5.24
N ALA A 97 2.59 11.93 -4.71
CA ALA A 97 2.21 11.51 -3.37
C ALA A 97 2.75 12.47 -2.31
N LEU A 98 4.03 12.83 -2.41
CA LEU A 98 4.67 13.74 -1.46
C LEU A 98 3.99 15.12 -1.47
N LYS A 99 3.71 15.64 -2.64
CA LYS A 99 3.04 16.93 -2.81
C LYS A 99 1.64 16.93 -2.19
N ARG A 100 0.96 15.78 -2.19
CA ARG A 100 -0.42 15.62 -1.72
C ARG A 100 -0.52 14.82 -0.42
N ALA A 101 0.56 14.75 0.34
CA ALA A 101 0.62 13.88 1.52
C ALA A 101 -0.37 14.29 2.62
N GLY A 102 -0.74 15.57 2.70
CA GLY A 102 -1.74 16.03 3.67
C GLY A 102 -1.37 15.74 5.13
N GLY A 103 -0.09 15.69 5.45
CA GLY A 103 0.38 15.37 6.79
C GLY A 103 0.51 13.88 7.09
N ASN A 104 0.24 13.01 6.11
CA ASN A 104 0.38 11.56 6.31
C ASN A 104 1.85 11.17 6.46
N THR A 105 2.25 10.81 7.68
CA THR A 105 3.65 10.48 7.98
C THR A 105 4.12 9.22 7.27
N LYS A 106 3.21 8.31 6.92
CA LYS A 106 3.57 7.12 6.14
C LYS A 106 4.06 7.47 4.74
N ILE A 107 3.61 8.59 4.19
CA ILE A 107 4.12 9.12 2.93
C ILE A 107 5.38 9.96 3.19
N LEU A 108 5.29 10.91 4.12
CA LEU A 108 6.37 11.87 4.39
C LEU A 108 7.67 11.20 4.82
N ASP A 109 7.57 10.10 5.58
CA ASP A 109 8.72 9.39 6.12
C ASP A 109 9.04 8.10 5.36
N SER A 110 8.42 7.88 4.21
CA SER A 110 8.61 6.67 3.43
C SER A 110 10.03 6.55 2.90
N ASN A 111 10.70 5.47 3.25
CA ASN A 111 12.05 5.18 2.76
C ASN A 111 12.07 4.89 1.26
N ILE A 112 11.07 4.16 0.77
CA ILE A 112 10.99 3.82 -0.65
C ILE A 112 10.74 5.07 -1.49
N LEU A 113 9.88 5.97 -1.02
CA LEU A 113 9.61 7.25 -1.68
C LEU A 113 10.90 8.07 -1.77
N HIS A 114 11.56 8.29 -0.66
CA HIS A 114 12.80 9.09 -0.62
C HIS A 114 13.94 8.42 -1.40
N GLY A 115 13.97 7.11 -1.46
CA GLY A 115 14.91 6.38 -2.29
C GLY A 115 14.74 6.65 -3.78
N HIS A 116 13.49 6.89 -4.21
CA HIS A 116 13.19 7.19 -5.62
C HIS A 116 13.42 8.65 -6.00
N ILE A 117 13.00 9.58 -5.13
CA ILE A 117 13.04 11.01 -5.49
C ILE A 117 14.34 11.72 -5.04
N GLY A 118 15.14 11.06 -4.21
CA GLY A 118 16.28 11.69 -3.59
C GLY A 118 15.84 12.67 -2.49
N HIS A 119 16.74 13.49 -2.06
CA HIS A 119 16.51 14.48 -0.97
C HIS A 119 16.78 15.88 -1.41
#